data_0a8fa5b89be05f8d120d56d02af415e5
#
_entry.id   0a8fa5b89be05f8d120d56d02af415e5
#
_cell.length_a   1.000
_cell.length_b   1.000
_cell.length_c   1.000
_cell.angle_alpha   90.00
_cell.angle_beta   90.00
_cell.angle_gamma   90.00
#
_symmetry.space_group_name_H-M   'P 1'
#
loop_
_entity.id
_entity.type
_entity.pdbx_description
1 polymer ?
#
loop_
_entity_poly.entity_id
_entity_poly.type
_entity_poly.pdbx_seq_one_letter_code
_entity_poly.pdbx_strand_id
1 'polypeptide(L)'
;MERARRKTMKSLLILLTIAALLAIIALAAIHAYVKNAYRNRIITPDQAMELNPDCILILGARVWDTGPGPMLADRLLQGIELYKAGVSDRLLVSGDHGTKEYDEVNAMKNYAIEHGVPSEHIFMDHAGFSTYDSMYRARDVFQVKKVIIVTKEFHLYRSLYIANKLGLDAYGVASDLRPYARQEYVEIREVLARIKDFFKVAIQPEPTYLGDPIPIDGNGDATND
;
A
#
# COMPACT_ATOMS: atom_id res chain seq x y z
N MET A 1 -9.55 55.39 17.79
CA MET A 1 -9.14 54.51 16.67
C MET A 1 -8.38 53.26 17.16
N GLU A 2 -7.42 53.36 18.05
CA GLU A 2 -6.58 52.25 18.52
C GLU A 2 -7.35 51.14 19.26
N ARG A 3 -8.35 51.49 20.13
CA ARG A 3 -9.21 50.52 20.83
C ARG A 3 -10.07 49.67 19.85
N ALA A 4 -10.56 50.24 18.76
CA ALA A 4 -11.34 49.54 17.76
C ALA A 4 -10.42 48.56 17.00
N ARG A 5 -9.23 48.99 16.59
CA ARG A 5 -8.22 48.17 15.92
C ARG A 5 -7.78 46.97 16.79
N ARG A 6 -7.59 47.17 18.10
CA ARG A 6 -7.26 46.08 19.04
C ARG A 6 -8.40 45.05 19.20
N LYS A 7 -9.68 45.51 19.21
CA LYS A 7 -10.84 44.59 19.27
C LYS A 7 -10.92 43.75 17.99
N THR A 8 -10.82 44.36 16.81
CA THR A 8 -10.84 43.64 15.52
C THR A 8 -9.71 42.63 15.43
N MET A 9 -8.49 42.98 15.86
CA MET A 9 -7.35 42.08 15.85
C MET A 9 -7.55 40.86 16.80
N LYS A 10 -8.13 41.08 18.00
CA LYS A 10 -8.47 39.99 18.92
C LYS A 10 -9.53 39.06 18.33
N SER A 11 -10.58 39.59 17.70
CA SER A 11 -11.62 38.80 17.05
C SER A 11 -11.06 38.00 15.91
N LEU A 12 -10.15 38.56 15.09
CA LEU A 12 -9.48 37.85 14.00
C LEU A 12 -8.60 36.70 14.54
N LEU A 13 -7.82 36.92 15.59
CA LEU A 13 -7.02 35.89 16.26
C LEU A 13 -7.89 34.74 16.77
N ILE A 14 -9.02 35.04 17.41
CA ILE A 14 -9.97 34.02 17.89
C ILE A 14 -10.51 33.21 16.72
N LEU A 15 -10.93 33.85 15.64
CA LEU A 15 -11.43 33.18 14.44
C LEU A 15 -10.37 32.25 13.80
N LEU A 16 -9.12 32.72 13.67
CA LEU A 16 -8.00 31.93 13.17
C LEU A 16 -7.70 30.73 14.08
N THR A 17 -7.76 30.93 15.41
CA THR A 17 -7.57 29.82 16.35
C THR A 17 -8.67 28.77 16.24
N ILE A 18 -9.92 29.19 16.13
CA ILE A 18 -11.06 28.29 15.93
C ILE A 18 -10.92 27.53 14.60
N ALA A 19 -10.57 28.24 13.52
CA ALA A 19 -10.37 27.62 12.21
C ALA A 19 -9.22 26.57 12.25
N ALA A 20 -8.11 26.88 12.92
CA ALA A 20 -6.99 25.95 13.11
C ALA A 20 -7.41 24.72 13.92
N LEU A 21 -8.16 24.89 15.00
CA LEU A 21 -8.68 23.78 15.80
C LEU A 21 -9.63 22.89 14.98
N LEU A 22 -10.54 23.48 14.24
CA LEU A 22 -11.45 22.73 13.36
C LEU A 22 -10.69 21.96 12.29
N ALA A 23 -9.64 22.54 11.69
CA ALA A 23 -8.79 21.85 10.72
C ALA A 23 -8.06 20.65 11.34
N ILE A 24 -7.51 20.80 12.55
CA ILE A 24 -6.86 19.70 13.28
C ILE A 24 -7.87 18.59 13.58
N ILE A 25 -9.08 18.92 14.04
CA ILE A 25 -10.14 17.93 14.30
C ILE A 25 -10.52 17.20 13.00
N ALA A 26 -10.68 17.93 11.89
CA ALA A 26 -10.98 17.32 10.59
C ALA A 26 -9.89 16.35 10.12
N LEU A 27 -8.61 16.74 10.23
CA LEU A 27 -7.48 15.86 9.88
C LEU A 27 -7.42 14.62 10.78
N ALA A 28 -7.67 14.76 12.07
CA ALA A 28 -7.75 13.64 13.00
C ALA A 28 -8.92 12.70 12.67
N ALA A 29 -10.08 13.25 12.29
CA ALA A 29 -11.24 12.48 11.86
C ALA A 29 -10.96 11.70 10.56
N ILE A 30 -10.32 12.33 9.56
CA ILE A 30 -9.89 11.67 8.32
C ILE A 30 -8.93 10.52 8.63
N HIS A 31 -7.92 10.76 9.46
CA HIS A 31 -6.98 9.72 9.88
C HIS A 31 -7.70 8.53 10.53
N ALA A 32 -8.58 8.80 11.49
CA ALA A 32 -9.36 7.76 12.17
C ALA A 32 -10.29 7.02 11.21
N TYR A 33 -10.92 7.71 10.28
CA TYR A 33 -11.78 7.13 9.25
C TYR A 33 -10.99 6.16 8.36
N VAL A 34 -9.86 6.59 7.78
CA VAL A 34 -9.03 5.73 6.92
C VAL A 34 -8.54 4.49 7.68
N LYS A 35 -8.13 4.66 8.96
CA LYS A 35 -7.67 3.55 9.80
C LYS A 35 -8.76 2.51 10.07
N ASN A 36 -10.02 2.92 10.19
CA ASN A 36 -11.09 2.04 10.62
C ASN A 36 -11.99 1.55 9.47
N ALA A 37 -12.01 2.22 8.32
CA ALA A 37 -12.96 1.96 7.22
C ALA A 37 -12.97 0.49 6.73
N TYR A 38 -11.80 -0.14 6.69
CA TYR A 38 -11.64 -1.52 6.20
C TYR A 38 -10.83 -2.40 7.17
N ARG A 39 -10.82 -2.04 8.47
CA ARG A 39 -10.07 -2.79 9.49
C ARG A 39 -10.52 -4.26 9.59
N ASN A 40 -11.79 -4.52 9.40
CA ASN A 40 -12.37 -5.87 9.40
C ASN A 40 -11.95 -6.72 8.19
N ARG A 41 -11.26 -6.14 7.21
CA ARG A 41 -10.68 -6.85 6.06
C ARG A 41 -9.19 -7.21 6.29
N ILE A 42 -8.62 -6.91 7.44
CA ILE A 42 -7.37 -7.49 7.89
C ILE A 42 -7.70 -8.85 8.48
N ILE A 43 -7.18 -9.90 7.86
CA ILE A 43 -7.56 -11.29 8.12
C ILE A 43 -6.34 -12.16 8.43
N THR A 44 -6.59 -13.34 8.95
CA THR A 44 -5.55 -14.35 9.16
C THR A 44 -5.23 -15.11 7.85
N PRO A 45 -4.05 -15.77 7.76
CA PRO A 45 -3.74 -16.65 6.63
C PRO A 45 -4.81 -17.72 6.36
N ASP A 46 -5.37 -18.33 7.40
CA ASP A 46 -6.42 -19.35 7.27
C ASP A 46 -7.70 -18.79 6.63
N GLN A 47 -8.10 -17.59 7.03
CA GLN A 47 -9.24 -16.91 6.42
C GLN A 47 -8.99 -16.53 4.95
N ALA A 48 -7.74 -16.25 4.59
CA ALA A 48 -7.36 -15.92 3.22
C ALA A 48 -7.56 -17.10 2.26
N MET A 49 -7.38 -18.34 2.71
CA MET A 49 -7.60 -19.56 1.91
C MET A 49 -9.04 -19.74 1.44
N GLU A 50 -10.00 -19.16 2.13
CA GLU A 50 -11.43 -19.27 1.78
C GLU A 50 -11.87 -18.25 0.72
N LEU A 51 -11.01 -17.25 0.39
CA LEU A 51 -11.41 -16.10 -0.42
C LEU A 51 -11.23 -16.25 -1.92
N ASN A 52 -10.34 -17.15 -2.36
CA ASN A 52 -10.04 -17.37 -3.77
C ASN A 52 -9.69 -16.06 -4.52
N PRO A 53 -8.62 -15.33 -4.10
CA PRO A 53 -8.21 -14.08 -4.75
C PRO A 53 -7.51 -14.33 -6.08
N ASP A 54 -7.56 -13.35 -6.99
CA ASP A 54 -6.87 -13.39 -8.28
C ASP A 54 -5.34 -13.42 -8.09
N CYS A 55 -4.84 -12.72 -7.05
CA CYS A 55 -3.42 -12.74 -6.71
C CYS A 55 -3.16 -12.36 -5.24
N ILE A 56 -1.92 -12.59 -4.82
CA ILE A 56 -1.32 -12.07 -3.59
C ILE A 56 -0.43 -10.90 -4.00
N LEU A 57 -0.81 -9.66 -3.63
CA LEU A 57 -0.05 -8.45 -3.90
C LEU A 57 0.90 -8.18 -2.73
N ILE A 58 2.21 -8.25 -3.00
CA ILE A 58 3.26 -7.93 -2.03
C ILE A 58 3.76 -6.51 -2.31
N LEU A 59 3.53 -5.61 -1.35
CA LEU A 59 4.00 -4.23 -1.45
C LEU A 59 5.48 -4.12 -1.11
N GLY A 60 6.20 -3.38 -1.93
CA GLY A 60 7.60 -3.12 -1.79
C GLY A 60 8.00 -2.39 -0.50
N ALA A 61 9.27 -2.51 -0.17
CA ALA A 61 9.98 -1.78 0.87
C ALA A 61 11.47 -1.74 0.49
N ARG A 62 12.29 -1.10 1.34
CA ARG A 62 13.71 -0.90 1.03
C ARG A 62 14.45 -2.19 0.68
N VAL A 63 15.20 -2.17 -0.42
CA VAL A 63 16.24 -3.14 -0.79
C VAL A 63 17.61 -2.61 -0.38
N TRP A 64 18.49 -3.50 0.06
CA TRP A 64 19.90 -3.25 0.35
C TRP A 64 20.76 -3.88 -0.74
N ASP A 65 22.03 -3.53 -0.81
CA ASP A 65 22.98 -4.13 -1.76
C ASP A 65 23.06 -5.67 -1.64
N THR A 66 22.71 -6.20 -0.48
CA THR A 66 22.70 -7.65 -0.18
C THR A 66 21.34 -8.32 -0.40
N GLY A 67 20.34 -7.61 -0.98
CA GLY A 67 19.00 -8.12 -1.23
C GLY A 67 17.90 -7.45 -0.40
N PRO A 68 16.72 -8.05 -0.27
CA PRO A 68 15.60 -7.47 0.44
C PRO A 68 15.94 -7.09 1.89
N GLY A 69 15.69 -5.83 2.28
CA GLY A 69 15.81 -5.42 3.67
C GLY A 69 14.85 -6.19 4.58
N PRO A 70 15.08 -6.26 5.90
CA PRO A 70 14.31 -7.14 6.81
C PRO A 70 12.80 -7.00 6.71
N MET A 71 12.30 -5.77 6.52
CA MET A 71 10.86 -5.52 6.39
C MET A 71 10.30 -6.03 5.06
N LEU A 72 11.07 -5.93 3.97
CA LEU A 72 10.70 -6.47 2.68
C LEU A 72 10.76 -8.01 2.70
N ALA A 73 11.80 -8.58 3.28
CA ALA A 73 11.94 -10.03 3.44
C ALA A 73 10.76 -10.63 4.22
N ASP A 74 10.28 -9.99 5.29
CA ASP A 74 9.09 -10.45 6.03
C ASP A 74 7.82 -10.41 5.17
N ARG A 75 7.66 -9.39 4.32
CA ARG A 75 6.52 -9.32 3.38
C ARG A 75 6.58 -10.43 2.35
N LEU A 76 7.75 -10.65 1.78
CA LEU A 76 7.99 -11.72 0.79
C LEU A 76 7.74 -13.09 1.41
N LEU A 77 8.31 -13.38 2.59
CA LEU A 77 8.07 -14.63 3.30
C LEU A 77 6.56 -14.86 3.52
N GLN A 78 5.86 -13.88 4.07
CA GLN A 78 4.41 -13.99 4.30
C GLN A 78 3.62 -14.23 3.00
N GLY A 79 3.96 -13.53 1.91
CA GLY A 79 3.30 -13.72 0.61
C GLY A 79 3.59 -15.10 0.01
N ILE A 80 4.84 -15.57 0.13
CA ILE A 80 5.25 -16.90 -0.34
C ILE A 80 4.57 -18.01 0.47
N GLU A 81 4.43 -17.85 1.78
CA GLU A 81 3.70 -18.81 2.62
C GLU A 81 2.22 -18.90 2.20
N LEU A 82 1.57 -17.78 1.93
CA LEU A 82 0.19 -17.76 1.41
C LEU A 82 0.09 -18.44 0.04
N TYR A 83 1.06 -18.19 -0.86
CA TYR A 83 1.15 -18.86 -2.16
C TYR A 83 1.28 -20.38 -1.99
N LYS A 84 2.21 -20.85 -1.16
CA LYS A 84 2.43 -22.27 -0.87
C LYS A 84 1.22 -22.94 -0.20
N ALA A 85 0.47 -22.18 0.59
CA ALA A 85 -0.78 -22.63 1.18
C ALA A 85 -1.95 -22.72 0.17
N GLY A 86 -1.75 -22.27 -1.07
CA GLY A 86 -2.77 -22.34 -2.13
C GLY A 86 -3.81 -21.22 -2.08
N VAL A 87 -3.52 -20.10 -1.40
CA VAL A 87 -4.42 -18.93 -1.36
C VAL A 87 -4.63 -18.36 -2.79
N SER A 88 -3.57 -18.28 -3.58
CA SER A 88 -3.59 -17.96 -5.01
C SER A 88 -2.35 -18.57 -5.67
N ASP A 89 -2.43 -18.87 -6.97
CA ASP A 89 -1.31 -19.30 -7.78
C ASP A 89 -0.57 -18.14 -8.46
N ARG A 90 -0.85 -16.89 -8.09
CA ARG A 90 -0.24 -15.68 -8.65
C ARG A 90 0.28 -14.77 -7.53
N LEU A 91 1.54 -14.34 -7.70
CA LEU A 91 2.14 -13.26 -6.92
C LEU A 91 2.25 -12.01 -7.79
N LEU A 92 1.83 -10.86 -7.29
CA LEU A 92 2.09 -9.55 -7.87
C LEU A 92 3.03 -8.80 -6.92
N VAL A 93 4.29 -8.61 -7.33
CA VAL A 93 5.26 -7.81 -6.57
C VAL A 93 5.25 -6.39 -7.12
N SER A 94 4.98 -5.40 -6.28
CA SER A 94 4.85 -4.00 -6.70
C SER A 94 5.81 -3.12 -5.90
N GLY A 95 6.69 -2.44 -6.60
CA GLY A 95 7.75 -1.63 -6.03
C GLY A 95 8.24 -0.54 -6.97
N ASP A 96 9.32 0.15 -6.55
CA ASP A 96 9.95 1.22 -7.29
C ASP A 96 11.13 0.69 -8.12
N HIS A 97 11.10 0.95 -9.43
CA HIS A 97 12.22 0.74 -10.35
C HIS A 97 12.62 2.09 -11.00
N GLY A 98 12.61 3.16 -10.21
CA GLY A 98 12.84 4.52 -10.72
C GLY A 98 14.27 4.84 -11.14
N THR A 99 15.26 4.01 -10.77
CA THR A 99 16.68 4.18 -11.18
C THR A 99 17.32 2.83 -11.50
N LYS A 100 18.26 2.81 -12.47
CA LYS A 100 18.99 1.58 -12.85
C LYS A 100 19.79 0.93 -11.71
N GLU A 101 20.06 1.69 -10.66
CA GLU A 101 20.83 1.25 -9.48
C GLU A 101 19.93 0.74 -8.35
N TYR A 102 18.61 0.93 -8.46
CA TYR A 102 17.64 0.51 -7.45
C TYR A 102 16.49 -0.27 -8.12
N ASP A 103 16.60 -1.59 -8.08
CA ASP A 103 15.69 -2.53 -8.69
C ASP A 103 15.00 -3.37 -7.62
N GLU A 104 13.94 -2.82 -7.08
CA GLU A 104 13.19 -3.44 -5.99
C GLU A 104 12.42 -4.67 -6.47
N VAL A 105 11.76 -4.58 -7.62
CA VAL A 105 10.86 -5.64 -8.10
C VAL A 105 11.63 -6.87 -8.57
N ASN A 106 12.79 -6.72 -9.22
CA ASN A 106 13.66 -7.84 -9.55
C ASN A 106 14.23 -8.53 -8.31
N ALA A 107 14.62 -7.75 -7.28
CA ALA A 107 15.04 -8.32 -6.00
C ALA A 107 13.91 -9.12 -5.33
N MET A 108 12.66 -8.63 -5.41
CA MET A 108 11.48 -9.33 -4.90
C MET A 108 11.19 -10.62 -5.67
N LYS A 109 11.24 -10.57 -7.01
CA LYS A 109 11.03 -11.75 -7.89
C LYS A 109 12.09 -12.81 -7.64
N ASN A 110 13.36 -12.42 -7.63
CA ASN A 110 14.46 -13.35 -7.40
C ASN A 110 14.34 -14.02 -6.03
N TYR A 111 14.01 -13.26 -4.99
CA TYR A 111 13.79 -13.82 -3.66
C TYR A 111 12.65 -14.85 -3.65
N ALA A 112 11.55 -14.60 -4.37
CA ALA A 112 10.43 -15.53 -4.45
C ALA A 112 10.82 -16.81 -5.22
N ILE A 113 11.60 -16.70 -6.32
CA ILE A 113 12.12 -17.83 -7.07
C ILE A 113 13.05 -18.69 -6.20
N GLU A 114 13.97 -18.08 -5.45
CA GLU A 114 14.86 -18.77 -4.53
C GLU A 114 14.10 -19.55 -3.43
N HIS A 115 12.87 -19.11 -3.13
CA HIS A 115 11.98 -19.77 -2.17
C HIS A 115 10.97 -20.74 -2.83
N GLY A 116 11.18 -21.06 -4.13
CA GLY A 116 10.46 -22.12 -4.83
C GLY A 116 9.15 -21.70 -5.51
N VAL A 117 8.94 -20.39 -5.76
CA VAL A 117 7.83 -19.92 -6.59
C VAL A 117 8.28 -19.91 -8.06
N PRO A 118 7.55 -20.55 -8.99
CA PRO A 118 7.86 -20.50 -10.41
C PRO A 118 7.84 -19.08 -10.98
N SER A 119 8.80 -18.75 -11.85
CA SER A 119 8.95 -17.41 -12.44
C SER A 119 7.68 -16.94 -13.13
N GLU A 120 7.03 -17.82 -13.87
CA GLU A 120 5.79 -17.56 -14.61
C GLU A 120 4.57 -17.24 -13.74
N HIS A 121 4.66 -17.50 -12.42
CA HIS A 121 3.61 -17.15 -11.44
C HIS A 121 3.86 -15.80 -10.76
N ILE A 122 4.99 -15.13 -11.04
CA ILE A 122 5.39 -13.88 -10.40
C ILE A 122 5.32 -12.73 -11.39
N PHE A 123 4.37 -11.83 -11.20
CA PHE A 123 4.21 -10.60 -11.96
C PHE A 123 4.93 -9.45 -11.28
N MET A 124 5.63 -8.63 -12.07
CA MET A 124 6.38 -7.46 -11.60
C MET A 124 5.68 -6.17 -11.99
N ASP A 125 5.31 -5.37 -11.01
CA ASP A 125 4.83 -4.00 -11.20
C ASP A 125 5.98 -3.02 -10.96
N HIS A 126 6.66 -2.62 -12.03
CA HIS A 126 7.83 -1.72 -12.03
C HIS A 126 7.48 -0.25 -11.75
N ALA A 127 6.22 0.12 -11.74
CA ALA A 127 5.76 1.50 -11.54
C ALA A 127 4.88 1.68 -10.29
N GLY A 128 5.07 0.84 -9.29
CA GLY A 128 4.45 0.95 -7.97
C GLY A 128 5.09 2.03 -7.08
N PHE A 129 5.29 3.26 -7.60
CA PHE A 129 5.99 4.36 -6.90
C PHE A 129 5.28 4.85 -5.64
N SER A 130 4.03 4.55 -5.48
CA SER A 130 3.26 4.79 -4.27
C SER A 130 2.21 3.69 -4.07
N THR A 131 1.73 3.54 -2.84
CA THR A 131 0.64 2.58 -2.54
C THR A 131 -0.60 2.81 -3.41
N TYR A 132 -0.91 4.08 -3.73
CA TYR A 132 -1.99 4.41 -4.64
C TYR A 132 -1.73 3.89 -6.07
N ASP A 133 -0.52 4.10 -6.60
CA ASP A 133 -0.16 3.67 -7.94
C ASP A 133 -0.17 2.13 -8.03
N SER A 134 0.36 1.42 -7.01
CA SER A 134 0.29 -0.04 -6.91
C SER A 134 -1.15 -0.57 -7.00
N MET A 135 -2.10 0.03 -6.26
CA MET A 135 -3.50 -0.41 -6.27
C MET A 135 -4.20 -0.05 -7.59
N TYR A 136 -3.93 1.14 -8.13
CA TYR A 136 -4.49 1.57 -9.41
C TYR A 136 -4.03 0.64 -10.54
N ARG A 137 -2.73 0.34 -10.59
CA ARG A 137 -2.14 -0.53 -11.60
C ARG A 137 -2.54 -2.00 -11.42
N ALA A 138 -2.68 -2.48 -10.18
CA ALA A 138 -3.24 -3.81 -9.92
C ALA A 138 -4.63 -3.97 -10.56
N ARG A 139 -5.49 -2.94 -10.47
CA ARG A 139 -6.81 -2.94 -11.10
C ARG A 139 -6.76 -2.81 -12.63
N ASP A 140 -6.04 -1.84 -13.16
CA ASP A 140 -6.17 -1.43 -14.56
C ASP A 140 -5.14 -2.09 -15.46
N VAL A 141 -3.90 -2.29 -15.00
CA VAL A 141 -2.84 -2.96 -15.77
C VAL A 141 -2.95 -4.48 -15.60
N PHE A 142 -2.97 -4.95 -14.35
CA PHE A 142 -3.01 -6.40 -14.06
C PHE A 142 -4.43 -6.97 -14.03
N GLN A 143 -5.46 -6.13 -14.21
CA GLN A 143 -6.88 -6.51 -14.28
C GLN A 143 -7.37 -7.33 -13.08
N VAL A 144 -6.76 -7.12 -11.93
CA VAL A 144 -7.12 -7.75 -10.67
C VAL A 144 -8.47 -7.23 -10.18
N LYS A 145 -9.31 -8.14 -9.68
CA LYS A 145 -10.62 -7.82 -9.07
C LYS A 145 -10.61 -8.09 -7.58
N LYS A 146 -10.13 -9.26 -7.17
CA LYS A 146 -10.00 -9.64 -5.77
C LYS A 146 -8.53 -9.90 -5.42
N VAL A 147 -8.06 -9.32 -4.31
CA VAL A 147 -6.63 -9.34 -3.96
C VAL A 147 -6.41 -9.52 -2.46
N ILE A 148 -5.38 -10.30 -2.12
CA ILE A 148 -4.79 -10.29 -0.78
C ILE A 148 -3.56 -9.40 -0.79
N ILE A 149 -3.58 -8.32 -0.01
CA ILE A 149 -2.45 -7.40 0.14
C ILE A 149 -1.59 -7.84 1.31
N VAL A 150 -0.30 -8.02 1.07
CA VAL A 150 0.68 -8.39 2.11
C VAL A 150 1.61 -7.21 2.40
N THR A 151 1.53 -6.69 3.60
CA THR A 151 2.40 -5.65 4.13
C THR A 151 2.27 -5.59 5.66
N LYS A 152 2.98 -4.66 6.32
CA LYS A 152 2.85 -4.45 7.78
C LYS A 152 1.45 -3.96 8.17
N GLU A 153 0.96 -4.34 9.34
CA GLU A 153 -0.40 -4.00 9.79
C GLU A 153 -0.69 -2.50 9.74
N PHE A 154 0.25 -1.66 10.21
CA PHE A 154 0.08 -0.20 10.18
C PHE A 154 -0.13 0.36 8.78
N HIS A 155 0.42 -0.31 7.76
CA HIS A 155 0.30 0.05 6.34
C HIS A 155 -0.97 -0.56 5.71
N LEU A 156 -1.43 -1.73 6.17
CA LEU A 156 -2.66 -2.37 5.67
C LEU A 156 -3.87 -1.45 5.76
N TYR A 157 -4.02 -0.69 6.84
CA TYR A 157 -5.15 0.24 6.98
C TYR A 157 -5.28 1.20 5.80
N ARG A 158 -4.14 1.75 5.34
CA ARG A 158 -4.10 2.68 4.20
C ARG A 158 -4.22 1.94 2.87
N SER A 159 -3.53 0.83 2.70
CA SER A 159 -3.56 0.03 1.48
C SER A 159 -4.96 -0.49 1.18
N LEU A 160 -5.65 -1.04 2.18
CA LEU A 160 -7.03 -1.50 2.06
C LEU A 160 -8.00 -0.37 1.76
N TYR A 161 -7.81 0.80 2.40
CA TYR A 161 -8.62 1.97 2.11
C TYR A 161 -8.52 2.37 0.63
N ILE A 162 -7.29 2.49 0.11
CA ILE A 162 -7.04 2.86 -1.28
C ILE A 162 -7.63 1.80 -2.22
N ALA A 163 -7.28 0.53 -2.03
CA ALA A 163 -7.70 -0.58 -2.88
C ALA A 163 -9.22 -0.68 -3.02
N ASN A 164 -9.93 -0.70 -1.88
CA ASN A 164 -11.40 -0.82 -1.88
C ASN A 164 -12.08 0.44 -2.43
N LYS A 165 -11.52 1.65 -2.24
CA LYS A 165 -12.03 2.89 -2.83
C LYS A 165 -11.79 2.97 -4.34
N LEU A 166 -10.76 2.32 -4.85
CA LEU A 166 -10.53 2.15 -6.28
C LEU A 166 -11.38 1.03 -6.90
N GLY A 167 -12.12 0.26 -6.12
CA GLY A 167 -13.04 -0.77 -6.60
C GLY A 167 -12.49 -2.20 -6.58
N LEU A 168 -11.30 -2.42 -5.99
CA LEU A 168 -10.79 -3.77 -5.73
C LEU A 168 -11.53 -4.40 -4.54
N ASP A 169 -11.85 -5.70 -4.62
CA ASP A 169 -12.27 -6.49 -3.45
C ASP A 169 -11.01 -6.94 -2.68
N ALA A 170 -10.48 -6.03 -1.85
CA ALA A 170 -9.19 -6.22 -1.22
C ALA A 170 -9.31 -6.64 0.24
N TYR A 171 -8.50 -7.62 0.62
CA TYR A 171 -8.25 -8.07 1.99
C TYR A 171 -6.76 -7.96 2.29
N GLY A 172 -6.37 -7.98 3.55
CA GLY A 172 -4.97 -7.83 3.96
C GLY A 172 -4.52 -8.89 4.94
N VAL A 173 -3.30 -9.39 4.75
CA VAL A 173 -2.60 -10.25 5.70
C VAL A 173 -1.35 -9.52 6.18
N ALA A 174 -1.23 -9.39 7.51
CA ALA A 174 -0.11 -8.68 8.11
C ALA A 174 1.17 -9.51 8.07
N SER A 175 2.29 -8.86 7.71
CA SER A 175 3.63 -9.44 7.70
C SER A 175 4.47 -9.07 8.93
N ASP A 176 3.80 -8.96 10.11
CA ASP A 176 4.44 -8.53 11.35
C ASP A 176 5.15 -9.70 12.06
N LEU A 177 6.12 -10.34 11.35
CA LEU A 177 6.83 -11.53 11.83
C LEU A 177 7.81 -11.25 12.96
N ARG A 178 8.24 -9.99 13.11
CA ARG A 178 9.18 -9.54 14.16
C ARG A 178 8.96 -8.07 14.52
N PRO A 179 9.38 -7.64 15.74
CA PRO A 179 9.38 -6.21 16.07
C PRO A 179 10.47 -5.45 15.29
N TYR A 180 10.21 -4.18 14.95
CA TYR A 180 11.15 -3.30 14.27
C TYR A 180 11.50 -2.07 15.11
N ALA A 181 12.76 -1.64 15.06
CA ALA A 181 13.17 -0.38 15.65
C ALA A 181 12.50 0.82 14.91
N ARG A 182 12.21 1.89 15.67
CA ARG A 182 11.61 3.13 15.13
C ARG A 182 10.20 2.98 14.55
N GLN A 183 9.42 2.03 15.02
CA GLN A 183 8.03 1.83 14.57
C GLN A 183 7.18 3.10 14.79
N GLU A 184 7.36 3.82 15.90
CA GLU A 184 6.68 5.08 16.20
C GLU A 184 6.88 6.16 15.10
N TYR A 185 8.10 6.30 14.58
CA TYR A 185 8.39 7.24 13.48
C TYR A 185 7.63 6.87 12.20
N VAL A 186 7.54 5.59 11.90
CA VAL A 186 6.82 5.09 10.73
C VAL A 186 5.31 5.33 10.89
N GLU A 187 4.76 5.16 12.09
CA GLU A 187 3.35 5.41 12.38
C GLU A 187 2.98 6.89 12.21
N ILE A 188 3.85 7.82 12.65
CA ILE A 188 3.65 9.26 12.44
C ILE A 188 3.61 9.59 10.94
N ARG A 189 4.53 9.03 10.15
CA ARG A 189 4.54 9.19 8.68
C ARG A 189 3.25 8.66 8.05
N GLU A 190 2.71 7.55 8.54
CA GLU A 190 1.46 6.98 8.07
C GLU A 190 0.24 7.86 8.37
N VAL A 191 0.23 8.65 9.46
CA VAL A 191 -0.83 9.64 9.70
C VAL A 191 -0.95 10.60 8.51
N LEU A 192 0.17 11.20 8.11
CA LEU A 192 0.21 12.15 6.99
C LEU A 192 -0.12 11.44 5.64
N ALA A 193 0.39 10.23 5.45
CA ALA A 193 0.11 9.44 4.25
C ALA A 193 -1.39 9.09 4.13
N ARG A 194 -2.06 8.72 5.23
CA ARG A 194 -3.51 8.44 5.23
C ARG A 194 -4.33 9.67 4.85
N ILE A 195 -3.96 10.84 5.38
CA ILE A 195 -4.64 12.10 5.03
C ILE A 195 -4.45 12.43 3.55
N LYS A 196 -3.20 12.36 3.05
CA LYS A 196 -2.89 12.59 1.63
C LYS A 196 -3.71 11.66 0.72
N ASP A 197 -3.69 10.37 1.04
CA ASP A 197 -4.32 9.37 0.19
C ASP A 197 -5.85 9.37 0.30
N PHE A 198 -6.43 9.88 1.41
CA PHE A 198 -7.86 10.16 1.49
C PHE A 198 -8.32 11.13 0.39
N PHE A 199 -7.59 12.22 0.17
CA PHE A 199 -7.90 13.17 -0.90
C PHE A 199 -7.55 12.60 -2.28
N LYS A 200 -6.43 11.87 -2.41
CA LYS A 200 -6.00 11.28 -3.69
C LYS A 200 -7.05 10.31 -4.24
N VAL A 201 -7.62 9.44 -3.42
CA VAL A 201 -8.66 8.49 -3.87
C VAL A 201 -10.02 9.16 -4.13
N ALA A 202 -10.30 10.34 -3.60
CA ALA A 202 -11.52 11.09 -3.93
C ALA A 202 -11.47 11.69 -5.34
N ILE A 203 -10.27 12.04 -5.83
CA ILE A 203 -10.04 12.63 -7.16
C ILE A 203 -9.72 11.55 -8.19
N GLN A 204 -9.11 10.44 -7.75
CA GLN A 204 -8.65 9.31 -8.56
C GLN A 204 -7.80 9.72 -9.78
N PRO A 205 -6.74 10.51 -9.62
CA PRO A 205 -5.86 10.85 -10.73
C PRO A 205 -5.18 9.58 -11.28
N GLU A 206 -4.96 9.56 -12.59
CA GLU A 206 -4.16 8.49 -13.20
C GLU A 206 -2.75 8.44 -12.59
N PRO A 207 -2.14 7.24 -12.47
CA PRO A 207 -0.75 7.11 -12.06
C PRO A 207 0.19 7.69 -13.12
N THR A 208 1.41 8.03 -12.73
CA THR A 208 2.42 8.62 -13.65
C THR A 208 2.70 7.72 -14.86
N TYR A 209 2.66 6.40 -14.64
CA TYR A 209 2.84 5.38 -15.69
C TYR A 209 1.71 4.36 -15.58
N LEU A 210 0.79 4.37 -16.54
CA LEU A 210 -0.26 3.35 -16.60
C LEU A 210 0.24 2.11 -17.37
N GLY A 211 0.69 2.27 -18.60
CA GLY A 211 1.12 1.17 -19.48
C GLY A 211 -0.04 0.37 -20.07
N ASP A 212 0.32 -0.60 -20.90
CA ASP A 212 -0.65 -1.52 -21.50
C ASP A 212 -1.11 -2.58 -20.50
N PRO A 213 -2.32 -3.12 -20.64
CA PRO A 213 -2.81 -4.20 -19.79
C PRO A 213 -1.97 -5.48 -19.91
N ILE A 214 -1.61 -6.05 -18.76
CA ILE A 214 -0.92 -7.35 -18.61
C ILE A 214 -1.75 -8.17 -17.60
N PRO A 215 -2.80 -8.89 -18.07
CA PRO A 215 -3.72 -9.59 -17.17
C PRO A 215 -3.03 -10.60 -16.26
N ILE A 216 -3.42 -10.63 -14.99
CA ILE A 216 -2.81 -11.45 -13.93
C ILE A 216 -3.02 -12.96 -14.13
N ASP A 217 -3.97 -13.37 -14.96
CA ASP A 217 -4.21 -14.77 -15.34
C ASP A 217 -3.27 -15.26 -16.44
N GLY A 218 -2.42 -14.39 -16.98
CA GLY A 218 -1.41 -14.72 -17.98
C GLY A 218 -0.15 -15.36 -17.41
N ASN A 219 0.97 -15.13 -18.10
CA ASN A 219 2.32 -15.58 -17.69
C ASN A 219 3.09 -14.39 -17.10
N GLY A 220 3.57 -14.51 -15.86
CA GLY A 220 4.30 -13.48 -15.15
C GLY A 220 5.62 -13.08 -15.80
N ASP A 221 6.22 -13.96 -16.63
CA ASP A 221 7.43 -13.63 -17.36
C ASP A 221 7.23 -12.57 -18.45
N ALA A 222 5.97 -12.27 -18.82
CA ALA A 222 5.65 -11.12 -19.68
C ALA A 222 5.98 -9.77 -19.03
N THR A 223 6.25 -9.75 -17.73
CA THR A 223 6.66 -8.56 -16.98
C THR A 223 8.17 -8.47 -16.73
N ASN A 224 8.96 -9.42 -17.25
CA ASN A 224 10.42 -9.38 -17.15
C ASN A 224 10.99 -8.24 -18.01
N ASP A 225 12.10 -7.61 -17.55
CA ASP A 225 12.87 -6.58 -18.25
C ASP A 225 13.78 -7.21 -19.30
#